data_9c5d9158a056f007c3bb2d18a17fa82d
#
_entry.id   9c5d9158a056f007c3bb2d18a17fa82d
#
_cell.length_a   1.000
_cell.length_b   1.000
_cell.length_c   1.000
_cell.angle_alpha   90.00
_cell.angle_beta   90.00
_cell.angle_gamma   90.00
#
_symmetry.space_group_name_H-M   'P 1'
#
loop_
_entity.id
_entity.type
_entity.pdbx_description
1 polymer ?
#
loop_
_entity_poly.entity_id
_entity_poly.type
_entity_poly.pdbx_seq_one_letter_code
_entity_poly.pdbx_strand_id
1 'polypeptide(L)'
;MSDFVKDWVDQSAYSQTIGMTLANLTDEAATIALPFAEANANPGNALHGGVAASAAVTAAHALARHVLGADTGPWHTMDFQINYLAAAIGEEIKATARLMRRGKELCFIVVDVTGDEGKAIAQCSIAVRGRQGRDEAEKPIAKGDDGEVDPGFMGDRIAANPFISGRGIAMDFMRDGQVRLVMPWKDGNSDLAGGVHEGAALALLDTAGAMCSWSITGLGKFKASTPSIQAQVFSAPPKADLVAYGNVGYRDNEMY
;
A
#
# COMPACT_ATOMS: atom_id res chain seq x y z
N MET A 1 -1.86 21.02 -15.61
CA MET A 1 -1.47 19.94 -14.67
C MET A 1 -0.53 20.56 -13.66
N SER A 2 -0.68 20.27 -12.38
CA SER A 2 0.19 20.84 -11.32
C SER A 2 1.55 20.15 -11.39
N ASP A 3 2.59 20.88 -11.77
CA ASP A 3 3.92 20.31 -12.03
C ASP A 3 4.46 19.55 -10.81
N PHE A 4 4.28 20.11 -9.58
CA PHE A 4 4.78 19.46 -8.37
C PHE A 4 4.10 18.12 -8.05
N VAL A 5 2.81 17.93 -8.41
CA VAL A 5 2.10 16.67 -8.22
C VAL A 5 2.59 15.64 -9.23
N LYS A 6 2.77 16.06 -10.48
CA LYS A 6 3.31 15.20 -11.51
C LYS A 6 4.74 14.76 -11.16
N ASP A 7 5.58 15.70 -10.72
CA ASP A 7 6.94 15.41 -10.27
C ASP A 7 6.93 14.43 -9.09
N TRP A 8 6.05 14.61 -8.12
CA TRP A 8 5.95 13.69 -7.00
C TRP A 8 5.58 12.27 -7.43
N VAL A 9 4.63 12.09 -8.34
CA VAL A 9 4.27 10.76 -8.84
C VAL A 9 5.41 10.18 -9.68
N ASP A 10 5.89 10.93 -10.69
CA ASP A 10 6.78 10.39 -11.70
C ASP A 10 8.24 10.23 -11.22
N GLN A 11 8.67 11.01 -10.22
CA GLN A 11 10.04 10.98 -9.69
C GLN A 11 10.16 10.24 -8.35
N SER A 12 9.06 9.83 -7.73
CA SER A 12 9.13 8.90 -6.59
C SER A 12 9.71 7.56 -7.06
N ALA A 13 10.81 7.14 -6.45
CA ALA A 13 11.51 5.93 -6.89
C ALA A 13 10.62 4.67 -6.77
N TYR A 14 9.74 4.62 -5.78
CA TYR A 14 8.74 3.56 -5.70
C TYR A 14 7.77 3.56 -6.87
N SER A 15 7.22 4.73 -7.26
CA SER A 15 6.34 4.86 -8.42
C SER A 15 7.01 4.36 -9.71
N GLN A 16 8.27 4.77 -9.92
CA GLN A 16 9.07 4.31 -11.06
C GLN A 16 9.28 2.78 -11.02
N THR A 17 9.60 2.25 -9.86
CA THR A 17 9.91 0.82 -9.70
C THR A 17 8.70 -0.07 -10.00
N ILE A 18 7.49 0.34 -9.65
CA ILE A 18 6.28 -0.45 -9.94
C ILE A 18 5.56 0.01 -11.23
N GLY A 19 6.01 1.10 -11.86
CA GLY A 19 5.51 1.59 -13.13
C GLY A 19 4.27 2.47 -13.04
N MET A 20 4.01 3.14 -11.91
CA MET A 20 2.90 4.09 -11.77
C MET A 20 3.18 5.38 -12.55
N THR A 21 2.16 5.89 -13.22
CA THR A 21 2.20 7.19 -13.92
C THR A 21 0.92 7.99 -13.67
N LEU A 22 1.03 9.32 -13.63
CA LEU A 22 -0.12 10.20 -13.52
C LEU A 22 -0.75 10.40 -14.90
N ALA A 23 -1.87 9.71 -15.15
CA ALA A 23 -2.57 9.75 -16.44
C ALA A 23 -3.52 10.95 -16.59
N ASN A 24 -4.15 11.37 -15.47
CA ASN A 24 -5.07 12.52 -15.47
C ASN A 24 -5.05 13.22 -14.10
N LEU A 25 -5.24 14.55 -14.10
CA LEU A 25 -5.36 15.36 -12.90
C LEU A 25 -6.23 16.59 -13.17
N THR A 26 -7.31 16.72 -12.40
CA THR A 26 -8.23 17.86 -12.38
C THR A 26 -8.58 18.24 -10.94
N ASP A 27 -9.34 19.29 -10.73
CA ASP A 27 -9.81 19.67 -9.38
C ASP A 27 -10.79 18.65 -8.77
N GLU A 28 -11.36 17.76 -9.57
CA GLU A 28 -12.36 16.78 -9.14
C GLU A 28 -11.84 15.35 -9.13
N ALA A 29 -10.80 15.04 -9.92
CA ALA A 29 -10.32 13.69 -10.11
C ALA A 29 -8.83 13.61 -10.43
N ALA A 30 -8.21 12.49 -10.01
CA ALA A 30 -6.86 12.08 -10.42
C ALA A 30 -6.87 10.60 -10.83
N THR A 31 -6.13 10.27 -11.88
CA THR A 31 -6.01 8.88 -12.34
C THR A 31 -4.54 8.48 -12.41
N ILE A 32 -4.21 7.40 -11.71
CA ILE A 32 -2.93 6.70 -11.81
C ILE A 32 -3.12 5.49 -12.73
N ALA A 33 -2.29 5.38 -13.74
CA ALA A 33 -2.17 4.18 -14.57
C ALA A 33 -0.99 3.33 -14.11
N LEU A 34 -1.18 2.01 -14.12
CA LEU A 34 -0.16 1.05 -13.75
C LEU A 34 -0.26 -0.15 -14.71
N PRO A 35 0.70 -0.26 -15.67
CA PRO A 35 0.74 -1.39 -16.58
C PRO A 35 1.07 -2.68 -15.84
N PHE A 36 0.65 -3.81 -16.40
CA PHE A 36 1.04 -5.11 -15.85
C PHE A 36 2.56 -5.30 -15.97
N ALA A 37 3.15 -5.78 -14.90
CA ALA A 37 4.53 -6.26 -14.87
C ALA A 37 4.64 -7.50 -13.97
N GLU A 38 5.35 -8.53 -14.40
CA GLU A 38 5.58 -9.74 -13.59
C GLU A 38 6.22 -9.43 -12.25
N ALA A 39 7.08 -8.41 -12.18
CA ALA A 39 7.70 -7.92 -10.95
C ALA A 39 6.69 -7.39 -9.91
N ASN A 40 5.47 -7.10 -10.32
CA ASN A 40 4.38 -6.61 -9.47
C ASN A 40 3.35 -7.71 -9.16
N ALA A 41 3.60 -8.94 -9.60
CA ALA A 41 2.63 -10.02 -9.53
C ALA A 41 2.95 -11.05 -8.44
N ASN A 42 1.91 -11.73 -8.00
CA ASN A 42 1.97 -13.00 -7.28
C ASN A 42 2.20 -14.16 -8.27
N PRO A 43 2.59 -15.34 -7.81
CA PRO A 43 2.57 -16.54 -8.66
C PRO A 43 1.19 -16.73 -9.30
N GLY A 44 1.17 -16.89 -10.64
CA GLY A 44 -0.06 -16.98 -11.43
C GLY A 44 -0.52 -15.67 -12.04
N ASN A 45 0.37 -14.70 -12.17
CA ASN A 45 0.18 -13.41 -12.87
C ASN A 45 -0.94 -12.53 -12.32
N ALA A 46 -1.42 -12.75 -11.10
CA ALA A 46 -2.29 -11.80 -10.43
C ALA A 46 -1.43 -10.69 -9.81
N LEU A 47 -1.76 -9.42 -10.06
CA LEU A 47 -1.10 -8.31 -9.35
C LEU A 47 -1.24 -8.50 -7.84
N HIS A 48 -0.18 -8.22 -7.10
CA HIS A 48 -0.20 -8.26 -5.64
C HIS A 48 -1.20 -7.22 -5.09
N GLY A 49 -1.98 -7.56 -4.05
CA GLY A 49 -2.97 -6.64 -3.46
C GLY A 49 -2.38 -5.30 -3.07
N GLY A 50 -1.17 -5.30 -2.52
CA GLY A 50 -0.42 -4.09 -2.21
C GLY A 50 -0.14 -3.18 -3.42
N VAL A 51 -0.13 -3.70 -4.65
CA VAL A 51 0.04 -2.88 -5.86
C VAL A 51 -1.23 -2.08 -6.15
N ALA A 52 -2.41 -2.70 -6.02
CA ALA A 52 -3.68 -1.99 -6.17
C ALA A 52 -3.86 -0.94 -5.07
N ALA A 53 -3.51 -1.26 -3.81
CA ALA A 53 -3.50 -0.31 -2.70
C ALA A 53 -2.53 0.86 -2.95
N SER A 54 -1.36 0.59 -3.53
CA SER A 54 -0.37 1.62 -3.91
C SER A 54 -0.91 2.57 -4.96
N ALA A 55 -1.52 2.05 -6.02
CA ALA A 55 -2.13 2.89 -7.06
C ALA A 55 -3.26 3.75 -6.48
N ALA A 56 -4.09 3.18 -5.60
CA ALA A 56 -5.21 3.89 -4.97
C ALA A 56 -4.74 5.02 -4.05
N VAL A 57 -3.77 4.75 -3.13
CA VAL A 57 -3.27 5.79 -2.23
C VAL A 57 -2.52 6.88 -2.99
N THR A 58 -1.78 6.53 -4.05
CA THR A 58 -1.10 7.51 -4.90
C THR A 58 -2.08 8.40 -5.65
N ALA A 59 -3.18 7.85 -6.20
CA ALA A 59 -4.23 8.64 -6.84
C ALA A 59 -4.91 9.62 -5.87
N ALA A 60 -5.21 9.14 -4.65
CA ALA A 60 -5.80 9.99 -3.60
C ALA A 60 -4.85 11.12 -3.19
N HIS A 61 -3.57 10.83 -2.99
CA HIS A 61 -2.56 11.85 -2.69
C HIS A 61 -2.34 12.83 -3.82
N ALA A 62 -2.34 12.37 -5.08
CA ALA A 62 -2.22 13.26 -6.24
C ALA A 62 -3.35 14.28 -6.26
N LEU A 63 -4.59 13.83 -6.06
CA LEU A 63 -5.76 14.70 -5.99
C LEU A 63 -5.72 15.64 -4.78
N ALA A 64 -5.42 15.11 -3.57
CA ALA A 64 -5.37 15.90 -2.36
C ALA A 64 -4.29 17.00 -2.42
N ARG A 65 -3.10 16.68 -2.88
CA ARG A 65 -1.99 17.66 -3.06
C ARG A 65 -2.38 18.74 -4.07
N HIS A 66 -3.04 18.34 -5.17
CA HIS A 66 -3.49 19.29 -6.19
C HIS A 66 -4.50 20.29 -5.63
N VAL A 67 -5.56 19.82 -4.97
CA VAL A 67 -6.65 20.68 -4.50
C VAL A 67 -6.31 21.47 -3.23
N LEU A 68 -5.42 20.96 -2.39
CA LEU A 68 -4.95 21.67 -1.20
C LEU A 68 -3.87 22.72 -1.56
N GLY A 69 -2.98 22.39 -2.50
CA GLY A 69 -1.90 23.26 -2.97
C GLY A 69 -0.53 22.89 -2.39
N ALA A 70 0.53 23.32 -3.08
CA ALA A 70 1.92 22.95 -2.78
C ALA A 70 2.37 23.29 -1.35
N ASP A 71 1.91 24.43 -0.81
CA ASP A 71 2.33 24.96 0.49
C ASP A 71 1.63 24.30 1.69
N THR A 72 0.76 23.32 1.44
CA THR A 72 -0.03 22.68 2.50
C THR A 72 0.60 21.42 3.09
N GLY A 73 1.73 21.00 2.55
CA GLY A 73 2.49 19.86 3.06
C GLY A 73 3.03 20.03 4.48
N PRO A 74 3.67 19.02 5.06
CA PRO A 74 3.69 17.65 4.57
C PRO A 74 2.30 17.00 4.53
N TRP A 75 2.14 15.98 3.67
CA TRP A 75 0.88 15.27 3.51
C TRP A 75 1.05 13.81 3.96
N HIS A 76 -0.01 13.25 4.54
CA HIS A 76 -0.10 11.82 4.84
C HIS A 76 -1.56 11.36 4.80
N THR A 77 -1.74 10.09 4.56
CA THR A 77 -3.03 9.42 4.75
C THR A 77 -3.36 9.38 6.24
N MET A 78 -4.62 9.62 6.61
CA MET A 78 -5.10 9.44 7.98
C MET A 78 -5.89 8.14 8.14
N ASP A 79 -6.73 7.86 7.16
CA ASP A 79 -7.59 6.68 7.13
C ASP A 79 -7.57 6.10 5.72
N PHE A 80 -7.45 4.80 5.64
CA PHE A 80 -7.41 4.04 4.39
C PHE A 80 -8.25 2.79 4.53
N GLN A 81 -9.19 2.62 3.63
CA GLN A 81 -9.94 1.38 3.49
C GLN A 81 -9.95 0.95 2.03
N ILE A 82 -9.67 -0.32 1.77
CA ILE A 82 -9.79 -0.95 0.46
C ILE A 82 -10.58 -2.23 0.56
N ASN A 83 -11.51 -2.42 -0.38
CA ASN A 83 -12.23 -3.67 -0.61
C ASN A 83 -11.75 -4.25 -1.94
N TYR A 84 -11.23 -5.46 -1.92
CA TYR A 84 -10.79 -6.16 -3.13
C TYR A 84 -11.96 -6.95 -3.73
N LEU A 85 -12.31 -6.64 -4.96
CA LEU A 85 -13.50 -7.16 -5.65
C LEU A 85 -13.15 -8.26 -6.65
N ALA A 86 -11.98 -8.16 -7.29
CA ALA A 86 -11.49 -9.15 -8.24
C ALA A 86 -9.96 -9.11 -8.35
N ALA A 87 -9.36 -10.20 -8.78
CA ALA A 87 -7.94 -10.23 -9.12
C ALA A 87 -7.70 -9.59 -10.50
N ALA A 88 -6.68 -8.72 -10.61
CA ALA A 88 -6.14 -8.25 -11.88
C ALA A 88 -5.10 -9.27 -12.37
N ILE A 89 -5.42 -10.05 -13.39
CA ILE A 89 -4.60 -11.16 -13.88
C ILE A 89 -4.04 -10.83 -15.25
N GLY A 90 -2.75 -10.52 -15.33
CA GLY A 90 -2.08 -10.18 -16.58
C GLY A 90 -2.59 -8.91 -17.25
N GLU A 91 -3.29 -8.06 -16.52
CA GLU A 91 -3.96 -6.86 -17.02
C GLU A 91 -3.43 -5.59 -16.34
N GLU A 92 -3.46 -4.46 -17.05
CA GLU A 92 -3.20 -3.15 -16.46
C GLU A 92 -4.30 -2.77 -15.46
N ILE A 93 -3.99 -1.85 -14.54
CA ILE A 93 -4.98 -1.25 -13.67
C ILE A 93 -4.94 0.28 -13.76
N LYS A 94 -6.10 0.90 -13.53
CA LYS A 94 -6.24 2.34 -13.36
C LYS A 94 -6.92 2.64 -12.04
N ALA A 95 -6.28 3.45 -11.20
CA ALA A 95 -6.86 3.94 -9.96
C ALA A 95 -7.36 5.37 -10.19
N THR A 96 -8.67 5.57 -10.14
CA THR A 96 -9.30 6.87 -10.36
C THR A 96 -9.87 7.39 -9.05
N ALA A 97 -9.20 8.39 -8.48
CA ALA A 97 -9.62 9.13 -7.31
C ALA A 97 -10.65 10.18 -7.66
N ARG A 98 -11.71 10.30 -6.86
CA ARG A 98 -12.73 11.35 -6.94
C ARG A 98 -12.87 12.05 -5.58
N LEU A 99 -12.90 13.39 -5.63
CA LEU A 99 -13.03 14.21 -4.43
C LEU A 99 -14.48 14.17 -3.92
N MET A 100 -14.67 13.69 -2.70
CA MET A 100 -15.95 13.73 -2.02
C MET A 100 -16.14 15.04 -1.26
N ARG A 101 -15.09 15.48 -0.58
CA ARG A 101 -15.09 16.73 0.17
C ARG A 101 -13.67 17.25 0.35
N ARG A 102 -13.48 18.55 0.14
CA ARG A 102 -12.29 19.31 0.54
C ARG A 102 -12.58 20.14 1.78
N GLY A 103 -11.82 19.92 2.85
CA GLY A 103 -11.71 20.81 4.01
C GLY A 103 -10.51 21.75 3.88
N LYS A 104 -10.17 22.44 4.97
CA LYS A 104 -8.97 23.28 5.02
C LYS A 104 -7.68 22.46 4.94
N GLU A 105 -7.64 21.33 5.61
CA GLU A 105 -6.48 20.45 5.77
C GLU A 105 -6.75 19.00 5.32
N LEU A 106 -8.01 18.63 5.14
CA LEU A 106 -8.45 17.26 4.89
C LEU A 106 -9.17 17.16 3.56
N CYS A 107 -8.84 16.12 2.81
CA CYS A 107 -9.59 15.65 1.66
C CYS A 107 -10.16 14.26 1.94
N PHE A 108 -11.46 14.09 1.69
CA PHE A 108 -12.13 12.79 1.70
C PHE A 108 -12.30 12.35 0.25
N ILE A 109 -11.78 11.18 -0.08
CA ILE A 109 -11.62 10.74 -1.46
C ILE A 109 -12.07 9.30 -1.57
N VAL A 110 -12.82 8.98 -2.62
CA VAL A 110 -13.09 7.60 -3.03
C VAL A 110 -12.24 7.29 -4.26
N VAL A 111 -11.75 6.04 -4.32
CA VAL A 111 -10.94 5.58 -5.45
C VAL A 111 -11.52 4.28 -5.97
N ASP A 112 -11.81 4.23 -7.26
CA ASP A 112 -12.11 3.00 -7.97
C ASP A 112 -10.86 2.52 -8.70
N VAL A 113 -10.48 1.28 -8.44
CA VAL A 113 -9.43 0.59 -9.19
C VAL A 113 -10.09 -0.33 -10.19
N THR A 114 -9.81 -0.09 -11.46
CA THR A 114 -10.38 -0.86 -12.57
C THR A 114 -9.27 -1.52 -13.39
N GLY A 115 -9.55 -2.71 -13.91
CA GLY A 115 -8.76 -3.40 -14.91
C GLY A 115 -9.28 -3.17 -16.33
N ASP A 116 -8.96 -4.10 -17.21
CA ASP A 116 -9.40 -4.08 -18.59
C ASP A 116 -10.93 -4.04 -18.72
N GLU A 117 -11.43 -3.36 -19.75
CA GLU A 117 -12.86 -3.20 -20.04
C GLU A 117 -13.68 -2.63 -18.87
N GLY A 118 -13.03 -1.95 -17.91
CA GLY A 118 -13.70 -1.37 -16.74
C GLY A 118 -14.04 -2.38 -15.64
N LYS A 119 -13.45 -3.57 -15.65
CA LYS A 119 -13.60 -4.57 -14.59
C LYS A 119 -13.24 -3.98 -13.24
N ALA A 120 -14.16 -4.05 -12.27
CA ALA A 120 -13.91 -3.57 -10.92
C ALA A 120 -12.90 -4.49 -10.20
N ILE A 121 -11.75 -3.95 -9.85
CA ILE A 121 -10.67 -4.67 -9.13
C ILE A 121 -10.72 -4.37 -7.64
N ALA A 122 -10.83 -3.08 -7.27
CA ALA A 122 -10.95 -2.67 -5.87
C ALA A 122 -11.68 -1.33 -5.75
N GLN A 123 -12.22 -1.07 -4.56
CA GLN A 123 -12.78 0.23 -4.19
C GLN A 123 -12.20 0.69 -2.86
N CYS A 124 -11.84 1.98 -2.78
CA CYS A 124 -11.19 2.55 -1.61
C CYS A 124 -11.92 3.78 -1.10
N SER A 125 -11.85 4.00 0.21
CA SER A 125 -12.16 5.25 0.89
C SER A 125 -10.90 5.74 1.60
N ILE A 126 -10.46 6.96 1.31
CA ILE A 126 -9.16 7.47 1.77
C ILE A 126 -9.32 8.91 2.26
N ALA A 127 -8.80 9.19 3.47
CA ALA A 127 -8.70 10.54 3.98
C ALA A 127 -7.22 10.98 3.99
N VAL A 128 -6.92 12.05 3.27
CA VAL A 128 -5.57 12.63 3.18
C VAL A 128 -5.54 13.98 3.89
N ARG A 129 -4.52 14.20 4.71
CA ARG A 129 -4.28 15.46 5.43
C ARG A 129 -3.04 16.18 4.92
N GLY A 130 -3.18 17.50 4.70
CA GLY A 130 -2.06 18.44 4.58
C GLY A 130 -1.84 19.16 5.90
N ARG A 131 -0.59 19.25 6.35
CA ARG A 131 -0.28 19.78 7.70
C ARG A 131 -0.02 21.28 7.74
N GLN A 132 -0.11 21.99 6.61
CA GLN A 132 0.06 23.45 6.53
C GLN A 132 1.44 23.90 7.07
N GLY A 133 2.50 23.16 6.74
CA GLY A 133 3.87 23.44 7.19
C GLY A 133 4.17 23.09 8.66
N ARG A 134 3.20 22.51 9.39
CA ARG A 134 3.41 22.13 10.79
C ARG A 134 4.16 20.81 10.88
N ASP A 135 5.07 20.71 11.84
CA ASP A 135 5.76 19.47 12.16
C ASP A 135 4.77 18.35 12.55
N GLU A 136 5.17 17.13 12.31
CA GLU A 136 4.44 15.98 12.82
C GLU A 136 4.56 15.90 14.34
N ALA A 137 3.46 15.53 15.00
CA ALA A 137 3.51 15.17 16.42
C ALA A 137 4.37 13.91 16.63
N GLU A 138 4.78 13.69 17.88
CA GLU A 138 5.42 12.41 18.26
C GLU A 138 4.61 11.22 17.74
N LYS A 139 5.35 10.28 17.16
CA LYS A 139 4.74 9.10 16.55
C LYS A 139 4.53 8.03 17.60
N PRO A 140 3.34 7.42 17.67
CA PRO A 140 3.19 6.21 18.45
C PRO A 140 4.08 5.12 17.85
N ILE A 141 4.83 4.44 18.70
CA ILE A 141 5.66 3.30 18.28
C ILE A 141 4.82 2.05 18.45
N ALA A 142 4.65 1.29 17.38
CA ALA A 142 4.05 -0.03 17.47
C ALA A 142 4.91 -0.93 18.38
N LYS A 143 4.25 -1.65 19.27
CA LYS A 143 4.88 -2.62 20.14
C LYS A 143 4.65 -4.01 19.58
N GLY A 144 5.72 -4.78 19.44
CA GLY A 144 5.71 -6.17 19.04
C GLY A 144 6.77 -6.94 19.79
N ASP A 145 6.84 -8.22 19.55
CA ASP A 145 7.91 -9.08 20.06
C ASP A 145 9.12 -9.01 19.13
N ASP A 146 10.19 -8.38 19.58
CA ASP A 146 11.46 -8.26 18.85
C ASP A 146 12.48 -9.34 19.28
N GLY A 147 12.05 -10.34 20.06
CA GLY A 147 12.94 -11.30 20.68
C GLY A 147 13.51 -12.31 19.71
N GLU A 148 12.78 -13.36 19.45
CA GLU A 148 13.25 -14.51 18.68
C GLU A 148 13.19 -14.23 17.16
N VAL A 149 14.21 -14.70 16.43
CA VAL A 149 14.18 -14.78 14.96
C VAL A 149 13.85 -16.23 14.59
N ASP A 150 12.64 -16.46 14.09
CA ASP A 150 12.18 -17.76 13.62
C ASP A 150 11.23 -17.53 12.42
N PRO A 151 11.76 -17.46 11.19
CA PRO A 151 10.97 -17.15 10.00
C PRO A 151 10.00 -18.26 9.61
N GLY A 152 9.96 -19.36 10.35
CA GLY A 152 9.08 -20.48 10.09
C GLY A 152 9.27 -21.08 8.69
N PHE A 153 8.22 -21.72 8.18
CA PHE A 153 8.30 -22.38 6.87
C PHE A 153 8.28 -21.40 5.67
N MET A 154 7.97 -20.12 5.91
CA MET A 154 7.93 -19.09 4.85
C MET A 154 9.25 -18.33 4.69
N GLY A 155 10.22 -18.50 5.57
CA GLY A 155 11.46 -17.72 5.58
C GLY A 155 12.08 -17.49 4.19
N ASP A 156 12.56 -18.55 3.57
CA ASP A 156 13.13 -18.44 2.23
C ASP A 156 12.07 -18.36 1.12
N ARG A 157 10.86 -18.85 1.37
CA ARG A 157 9.80 -18.94 0.37
C ARG A 157 9.14 -17.61 0.06
N ILE A 158 9.12 -16.68 1.01
CA ILE A 158 8.52 -15.35 0.83
C ILE A 158 9.22 -14.59 -0.31
N ALA A 159 10.52 -14.80 -0.46
CA ALA A 159 11.33 -14.19 -1.51
C ALA A 159 11.06 -14.77 -2.92
N ALA A 160 10.32 -15.88 -3.03
CA ALA A 160 9.88 -16.42 -4.33
C ALA A 160 8.78 -15.57 -4.98
N ASN A 161 8.11 -14.68 -4.23
CA ASN A 161 7.17 -13.72 -4.79
C ASN A 161 7.94 -12.52 -5.37
N PRO A 162 7.84 -12.24 -6.68
CA PRO A 162 8.62 -11.18 -7.33
C PRO A 162 8.38 -9.80 -6.72
N PHE A 163 7.13 -9.46 -6.39
CA PHE A 163 6.82 -8.17 -5.79
C PHE A 163 7.42 -8.04 -4.38
N ILE A 164 7.27 -9.04 -3.54
CA ILE A 164 7.79 -9.08 -2.16
C ILE A 164 9.32 -8.99 -2.18
N SER A 165 9.96 -9.81 -3.00
CA SER A 165 11.41 -9.79 -3.21
C SER A 165 11.91 -8.44 -3.74
N GLY A 166 11.18 -7.87 -4.71
CA GLY A 166 11.45 -6.54 -5.25
C GLY A 166 11.40 -5.45 -4.17
N ARG A 167 10.61 -5.59 -3.12
CA ARG A 167 10.55 -4.66 -1.97
C ARG A 167 11.61 -4.99 -0.91
N GLY A 168 12.21 -6.16 -0.96
CA GLY A 168 13.14 -6.65 0.06
C GLY A 168 12.44 -7.05 1.35
N ILE A 169 11.14 -7.34 1.29
CA ILE A 169 10.38 -7.79 2.48
C ILE A 169 10.89 -9.18 2.87
N ALA A 170 11.27 -9.31 4.13
CA ALA A 170 11.75 -10.55 4.71
C ALA A 170 10.88 -10.98 5.90
N MET A 171 10.77 -12.29 6.10
CA MET A 171 10.14 -12.87 7.26
C MET A 171 11.17 -12.99 8.39
N ASP A 172 10.89 -12.36 9.51
CA ASP A 172 11.75 -12.39 10.70
C ASP A 172 11.18 -13.32 11.77
N PHE A 173 9.86 -13.41 11.86
CA PHE A 173 9.18 -14.33 12.77
C PHE A 173 7.83 -14.77 12.19
N MET A 174 7.49 -16.08 12.35
CA MET A 174 6.21 -16.63 11.91
C MET A 174 5.83 -17.87 12.70
N ARG A 175 4.87 -17.75 13.62
CA ARG A 175 4.35 -18.87 14.43
C ARG A 175 2.97 -18.56 15.00
N ASP A 176 2.06 -19.54 14.98
CA ASP A 176 0.80 -19.55 15.74
C ASP A 176 -0.07 -18.30 15.60
N GLY A 177 -0.22 -17.76 14.40
CA GLY A 177 -1.01 -16.57 14.12
C GLY A 177 -0.25 -15.26 14.33
N GLN A 178 1.02 -15.31 14.65
CA GLN A 178 1.88 -14.16 14.83
C GLN A 178 2.94 -14.08 13.74
N VAL A 179 3.23 -12.86 13.29
CA VAL A 179 4.31 -12.61 12.34
C VAL A 179 5.05 -11.32 12.67
N ARG A 180 6.32 -11.28 12.29
CA ARG A 180 7.13 -10.07 12.15
C ARG A 180 7.79 -10.08 10.79
N LEU A 181 7.55 -9.01 10.02
CA LEU A 181 8.17 -8.80 8.71
C LEU A 181 8.96 -7.52 8.74
N VAL A 182 10.08 -7.52 8.06
CA VAL A 182 10.93 -6.34 7.89
C VAL A 182 10.98 -5.95 6.41
N MET A 183 10.79 -4.68 6.11
CA MET A 183 11.03 -4.09 4.79
C MET A 183 12.12 -3.04 4.93
N PRO A 184 13.31 -3.27 4.36
CA PRO A 184 14.41 -2.32 4.48
C PRO A 184 14.09 -1.04 3.70
N TRP A 185 14.54 0.09 4.24
CA TRP A 185 14.58 1.30 3.45
C TRP A 185 15.58 1.13 2.30
N LYS A 186 15.13 1.41 1.10
CA LYS A 186 15.93 1.47 -0.12
C LYS A 186 15.27 2.40 -1.12
N ASP A 187 16.02 2.92 -2.07
CA ASP A 187 15.51 3.89 -3.05
C ASP A 187 14.24 3.40 -3.74
N GLY A 188 14.20 2.17 -4.23
CA GLY A 188 13.01 1.61 -4.90
C GLY A 188 11.76 1.44 -4.01
N ASN A 189 11.83 1.76 -2.71
CA ASN A 189 10.68 1.80 -1.80
C ASN A 189 10.34 3.24 -1.37
N SER A 190 11.12 4.24 -1.78
CA SER A 190 10.98 5.62 -1.30
C SER A 190 10.03 6.47 -2.15
N ASP A 191 9.48 7.49 -1.52
CA ASP A 191 8.82 8.60 -2.20
C ASP A 191 9.81 9.73 -2.53
N LEU A 192 9.33 10.78 -3.19
CA LEU A 192 10.17 11.93 -3.57
C LEU A 192 10.72 12.70 -2.35
N ALA A 193 10.05 12.64 -1.20
CA ALA A 193 10.54 13.27 0.04
C ALA A 193 11.60 12.42 0.75
N GLY A 194 11.87 11.22 0.26
CA GLY A 194 12.93 10.32 0.74
C GLY A 194 12.50 9.38 1.86
N GLY A 195 11.29 9.47 2.39
CA GLY A 195 10.69 8.46 3.26
C GLY A 195 10.25 7.23 2.47
N VAL A 196 9.82 6.19 3.14
CA VAL A 196 9.16 5.05 2.47
C VAL A 196 7.83 5.53 1.89
N HIS A 197 7.54 5.15 0.64
CA HIS A 197 6.26 5.48 0.01
C HIS A 197 5.10 4.77 0.74
N GLU A 198 4.00 5.50 1.00
CA GLU A 198 2.85 4.93 1.74
C GLU A 198 2.30 3.66 1.08
N GLY A 199 2.29 3.59 -0.25
CA GLY A 199 1.92 2.38 -0.98
C GLY A 199 2.81 1.17 -0.66
N ALA A 200 4.11 1.37 -0.46
CA ALA A 200 5.01 0.29 -0.05
C ALA A 200 4.73 -0.17 1.38
N ALA A 201 4.41 0.77 2.28
CA ALA A 201 4.00 0.44 3.65
C ALA A 201 2.68 -0.34 3.69
N LEU A 202 1.67 0.05 2.88
CA LEU A 202 0.41 -0.70 2.74
C LEU A 202 0.64 -2.11 2.18
N ALA A 203 1.56 -2.27 1.23
CA ALA A 203 1.93 -3.58 0.70
C ALA A 203 2.60 -4.48 1.75
N LEU A 204 3.41 -3.90 2.65
CA LEU A 204 3.96 -4.62 3.80
C LEU A 204 2.84 -5.11 4.73
N LEU A 205 1.82 -4.29 5.00
CA LEU A 205 0.66 -4.68 5.82
C LEU A 205 -0.19 -5.78 5.17
N ASP A 206 -0.46 -5.69 3.86
CA ASP A 206 -1.15 -6.75 3.11
C ASP A 206 -0.40 -8.08 3.20
N THR A 207 0.92 -8.02 3.02
CA THR A 207 1.79 -9.20 3.16
C THR A 207 1.74 -9.76 4.59
N ALA A 208 1.80 -8.92 5.61
CA ALA A 208 1.75 -9.35 7.01
C ALA A 208 0.43 -10.06 7.34
N GLY A 209 -0.71 -9.51 6.89
CA GLY A 209 -2.02 -10.14 7.07
C GLY A 209 -2.11 -11.53 6.45
N ALA A 210 -1.63 -11.71 5.22
CA ALA A 210 -1.58 -13.01 4.56
C ALA A 210 -0.68 -14.00 5.31
N MET A 211 0.48 -13.55 5.78
CA MET A 211 1.41 -14.41 6.53
C MET A 211 0.85 -14.83 7.89
N CYS A 212 0.09 -13.96 8.57
CA CYS A 212 -0.60 -14.32 9.81
C CYS A 212 -1.52 -15.52 9.62
N SER A 213 -2.36 -15.49 8.59
CA SER A 213 -3.27 -16.60 8.30
C SER A 213 -2.51 -17.88 7.97
N TRP A 214 -1.48 -17.80 7.14
CA TRP A 214 -0.67 -18.96 6.75
C TRP A 214 0.18 -19.52 7.89
N SER A 215 0.51 -18.75 8.91
CA SER A 215 1.21 -19.25 10.11
C SER A 215 0.39 -20.31 10.85
N ILE A 216 -0.95 -20.28 10.68
CA ILE A 216 -1.88 -21.24 11.28
C ILE A 216 -2.27 -22.35 10.30
N THR A 217 -2.58 -21.99 9.05
CA THR A 217 -3.15 -22.94 8.07
C THR A 217 -2.10 -23.67 7.26
N GLY A 218 -0.88 -23.17 7.23
CA GLY A 218 0.09 -23.54 6.22
C GLY A 218 -0.33 -23.02 4.84
N LEU A 219 0.40 -23.41 3.82
CA LEU A 219 0.01 -23.18 2.42
C LEU A 219 -1.13 -24.17 2.09
N GLY A 220 -2.35 -23.72 2.30
CA GLY A 220 -3.55 -24.53 2.06
C GLY A 220 -3.71 -24.95 0.60
N LYS A 221 -4.62 -25.91 0.37
CA LYS A 221 -5.00 -26.35 -0.99
C LYS A 221 -5.79 -25.30 -1.77
N PHE A 222 -6.34 -24.31 -1.10
CA PHE A 222 -7.17 -23.26 -1.68
C PHE A 222 -6.40 -21.96 -1.78
N LYS A 223 -6.71 -21.16 -2.80
CA LYS A 223 -6.18 -19.81 -2.93
C LYS A 223 -6.78 -18.94 -1.83
N ALA A 224 -5.93 -18.38 -0.96
CA ALA A 224 -6.34 -17.35 -0.04
C ALA A 224 -6.40 -15.98 -0.76
N SER A 225 -7.28 -15.12 -0.33
CA SER A 225 -7.38 -13.74 -0.79
C SER A 225 -7.66 -12.80 0.38
N THR A 226 -7.12 -11.60 0.33
CA THR A 226 -7.46 -10.52 1.25
C THR A 226 -8.77 -9.88 0.76
N PRO A 227 -9.89 -9.95 1.50
CA PRO A 227 -11.13 -9.31 1.06
C PRO A 227 -11.08 -7.79 1.28
N SER A 228 -10.46 -7.34 2.36
CA SER A 228 -10.33 -5.91 2.67
C SER A 228 -9.15 -5.62 3.59
N ILE A 229 -8.68 -4.37 3.54
CA ILE A 229 -7.74 -3.81 4.50
C ILE A 229 -8.32 -2.50 5.01
N GLN A 230 -8.24 -2.29 6.32
CA GLN A 230 -8.51 -1.01 6.96
C GLN A 230 -7.26 -0.60 7.74
N ALA A 231 -6.77 0.61 7.50
CA ALA A 231 -5.57 1.12 8.14
C ALA A 231 -5.76 2.56 8.63
N GLN A 232 -5.27 2.82 9.83
CA GLN A 232 -5.11 4.17 10.35
C GLN A 232 -3.63 4.54 10.29
N VAL A 233 -3.32 5.68 9.66
CA VAL A 233 -1.95 6.15 9.47
C VAL A 233 -1.74 7.37 10.34
N PHE A 234 -0.80 7.31 11.25
CA PHE A 234 -0.53 8.38 12.20
C PHE A 234 0.50 9.39 11.69
N SER A 235 1.33 8.98 10.74
CA SER A 235 2.35 9.83 10.12
C SER A 235 2.81 9.26 8.80
N ALA A 236 3.43 10.10 7.95
CA ALA A 236 4.14 9.61 6.77
C ALA A 236 5.25 8.61 7.18
N PRO A 237 5.45 7.53 6.42
CA PRO A 237 6.51 6.57 6.73
C PRO A 237 7.89 7.23 6.70
N PRO A 238 8.78 6.92 7.67
CA PRO A 238 10.09 7.57 7.78
C PRO A 238 11.08 7.04 6.72
N LYS A 239 12.24 7.71 6.64
CA LYS A 239 13.43 7.22 5.94
C LYS A 239 14.16 6.21 6.83
N ALA A 240 13.54 5.05 7.04
CA ALA A 240 14.05 3.97 7.88
C ALA A 240 13.41 2.64 7.48
N ASP A 241 13.98 1.54 7.93
CA ASP A 241 13.37 0.22 7.81
C ASP A 241 11.99 0.22 8.50
N LEU A 242 11.02 -0.45 7.88
CA LEU A 242 9.72 -0.66 8.46
C LEU A 242 9.59 -2.08 9.00
N VAL A 243 9.00 -2.21 10.17
CA VAL A 243 8.69 -3.50 10.79
C VAL A 243 7.17 -3.62 10.93
N ALA A 244 6.61 -4.70 10.40
CA ALA A 244 5.21 -5.03 10.56
C ALA A 244 5.05 -6.18 11.56
N TYR A 245 4.25 -5.96 12.60
CA TYR A 245 3.82 -6.97 13.55
C TYR A 245 2.38 -7.36 13.23
N GLY A 246 2.13 -8.64 13.05
CA GLY A 246 0.80 -9.16 12.78
C GLY A 246 0.37 -10.17 13.83
N ASN A 247 -0.92 -10.15 14.17
CA ASN A 247 -1.54 -11.13 15.03
C ASN A 247 -2.92 -11.48 14.49
N VAL A 248 -3.28 -12.76 14.50
CA VAL A 248 -4.64 -13.21 14.22
C VAL A 248 -5.52 -12.84 15.41
N GLY A 249 -6.47 -11.93 15.20
CA GLY A 249 -7.42 -11.50 16.23
C GLY A 249 -8.67 -12.37 16.33
N TYR A 250 -9.07 -12.98 15.22
CA TYR A 250 -10.22 -13.87 15.11
C TYR A 250 -9.97 -14.88 13.99
N ARG A 251 -10.53 -16.07 14.15
CA ARG A 251 -10.58 -17.07 13.07
C ARG A 251 -11.83 -17.94 13.17
N ASP A 252 -12.29 -18.40 12.04
CA ASP A 252 -13.17 -19.55 11.93
C ASP A 252 -12.59 -20.58 10.96
N ASN A 253 -13.40 -21.41 10.30
CA ASN A 253 -12.89 -22.40 9.35
C ASN A 253 -12.47 -21.83 7.99
N GLU A 254 -12.82 -20.58 7.69
CA GLU A 254 -12.67 -19.95 6.36
C GLU A 254 -12.06 -18.55 6.43
N MET A 255 -12.10 -17.88 7.59
CA MET A 255 -11.70 -16.49 7.78
C MET A 255 -10.70 -16.33 8.95
N TYR A 256 -9.71 -15.45 8.73
CA TYR A 256 -8.62 -15.13 9.66
C TYR A 256 -8.44 -13.63 9.75
#